data_622d74f5bea1b722b47651c4d61068f3
#
_entry.id   622d74f5bea1b722b47651c4d61068f3
#
_cell.length_a   1.000
_cell.length_b   1.000
_cell.length_c   1.000
_cell.angle_alpha   90.00
_cell.angle_beta   90.00
_cell.angle_gamma   90.00
#
_symmetry.space_group_name_H-M   'P 1'
#
loop_
_entity.id
_entity.type
_entity.pdbx_description
1 polymer ?
#
loop_
_entity_poly.entity_id
_entity_poly.type
_entity_poly.pdbx_seq_one_letter_code
_entity_poly.pdbx_strand_id
1 'polypeptide(L)'
;MKRKSNNRGFTLIEILIAIAMVALIFALVYGTNSAITRAVQAYNARQDLVLPAKKVIEQMARQIRCSYAPSANSISGSTSPATQTSKTDTEKGFNYFSGNWNDKTGSILRLVTTSGNSTGQYAPSGLFEVAYKFDKNTGILFYDQRQFAPVSKDLNGNWRPVAEGIDKIALKFFDGKTWQQSWDWFDQKQRLPIAVSIEITLQGEHNIRYQYETVAFTWSAQTRQTESKQLATARKQ
;
A
#
# COMPACT_ATOMS: atom_id res chain seq x y z
N MET A 1 -38.62 -70.13 41.17
CA MET A 1 -39.14 -69.26 40.09
C MET A 1 -38.03 -69.13 39.06
N LYS A 2 -38.15 -69.77 37.87
CA LYS A 2 -37.19 -69.63 36.74
C LYS A 2 -37.66 -68.43 35.88
N ARG A 3 -36.84 -67.34 35.86
CA ARG A 3 -37.05 -66.18 34.95
C ARG A 3 -36.79 -66.67 33.50
N LYS A 4 -37.82 -66.68 32.68
CA LYS A 4 -37.74 -66.96 31.25
C LYS A 4 -37.06 -65.77 30.57
N SER A 5 -35.78 -65.91 30.16
CA SER A 5 -35.09 -64.90 29.35
C SER A 5 -35.72 -64.87 27.96
N ASN A 6 -36.37 -63.77 27.60
CA ASN A 6 -36.94 -63.57 26.28
C ASN A 6 -35.79 -63.02 25.38
N ASN A 7 -35.00 -63.90 24.79
CA ASN A 7 -34.04 -63.51 23.74
C ASN A 7 -34.82 -63.17 22.45
N ARG A 8 -35.11 -61.88 22.29
CA ARG A 8 -35.58 -61.36 21.00
C ARG A 8 -34.34 -61.10 20.14
N GLY A 9 -34.16 -61.89 19.08
CA GLY A 9 -33.16 -61.65 18.07
C GLY A 9 -33.55 -60.47 17.17
N PHE A 10 -32.54 -59.70 16.72
CA PHE A 10 -32.75 -58.62 15.74
C PHE A 10 -33.27 -59.17 14.41
N THR A 11 -34.21 -58.51 13.81
CA THR A 11 -34.69 -58.86 12.47
C THR A 11 -33.71 -58.30 11.41
N LEU A 12 -33.59 -58.98 10.29
CA LEU A 12 -32.76 -58.58 9.17
C LEU A 12 -33.14 -57.21 8.65
N ILE A 13 -34.41 -56.86 8.67
CA ILE A 13 -34.96 -55.55 8.23
C ILE A 13 -34.53 -54.41 9.18
N GLU A 14 -34.44 -54.69 10.48
CA GLU A 14 -34.02 -53.67 11.48
C GLU A 14 -32.54 -53.30 11.30
N ILE A 15 -31.69 -54.30 10.99
CA ILE A 15 -30.26 -54.04 10.68
C ILE A 15 -30.14 -53.24 9.37
N LEU A 16 -30.93 -53.56 8.36
CA LEU A 16 -30.91 -52.90 7.07
C LEU A 16 -31.34 -51.42 7.20
N ILE A 17 -32.38 -51.13 7.99
CA ILE A 17 -32.81 -49.75 8.28
C ILE A 17 -31.76 -49.01 9.09
N ALA A 18 -31.12 -49.66 10.08
CA ALA A 18 -30.07 -49.05 10.87
C ALA A 18 -28.84 -48.64 10.01
N ILE A 19 -28.40 -49.52 9.10
CA ILE A 19 -27.30 -49.19 8.17
C ILE A 19 -27.69 -48.07 7.21
N ALA A 20 -28.91 -48.06 6.70
CA ALA A 20 -29.42 -47.01 5.83
C ALA A 20 -29.43 -45.61 6.53
N MET A 21 -29.86 -45.58 7.78
CA MET A 21 -29.84 -44.36 8.59
C MET A 21 -28.41 -43.89 8.87
N VAL A 22 -27.51 -44.79 9.22
CA VAL A 22 -26.06 -44.44 9.42
C VAL A 22 -25.43 -43.93 8.14
N ALA A 23 -25.69 -44.57 6.99
CA ALA A 23 -25.23 -44.10 5.69
C ALA A 23 -25.73 -42.69 5.35
N LEU A 24 -27.02 -42.39 5.65
CA LEU A 24 -27.61 -41.06 5.45
C LEU A 24 -26.90 -40.01 6.31
N ILE A 25 -26.64 -40.30 7.59
CA ILE A 25 -25.93 -39.38 8.51
C ILE A 25 -24.51 -39.15 7.99
N PHE A 26 -23.78 -40.17 7.58
CA PHE A 26 -22.44 -39.99 7.02
C PHE A 26 -22.44 -39.16 5.73
N ALA A 27 -23.42 -39.34 4.86
CA ALA A 27 -23.60 -38.55 3.64
C ALA A 27 -23.83 -37.07 3.95
N LEU A 28 -24.65 -36.74 4.95
CA LEU A 28 -24.87 -35.36 5.40
C LEU A 28 -23.62 -34.73 6.02
N VAL A 29 -22.94 -35.46 6.90
CA VAL A 29 -21.69 -34.98 7.53
C VAL A 29 -20.60 -34.75 6.50
N TYR A 30 -20.43 -35.68 5.55
CA TYR A 30 -19.44 -35.51 4.47
C TYR A 30 -19.76 -34.33 3.57
N GLY A 31 -21.06 -34.15 3.22
CA GLY A 31 -21.51 -33.02 2.39
C GLY A 31 -21.25 -31.66 3.04
N THR A 32 -21.57 -31.53 4.34
CA THR A 32 -21.31 -30.30 5.08
C THR A 32 -19.82 -30.02 5.23
N ASN A 33 -19.02 -31.02 5.55
CA ASN A 33 -17.56 -30.85 5.67
C ASN A 33 -16.91 -30.42 4.34
N SER A 34 -17.34 -31.02 3.23
CA SER A 34 -16.87 -30.65 1.89
C SER A 34 -17.22 -29.20 1.54
N ALA A 35 -18.43 -28.73 1.88
CA ALA A 35 -18.86 -27.36 1.66
C ALA A 35 -18.03 -26.35 2.49
N ILE A 36 -17.79 -26.64 3.76
CA ILE A 36 -16.95 -25.82 4.65
C ILE A 36 -15.53 -25.75 4.11
N THR A 37 -14.93 -26.88 3.71
CA THR A 37 -13.57 -26.88 3.18
C THR A 37 -13.41 -26.01 1.94
N ARG A 38 -14.36 -26.06 1.00
CA ARG A 38 -14.36 -25.17 -0.18
C ARG A 38 -14.50 -23.71 0.19
N ALA A 39 -15.38 -23.38 1.15
CA ALA A 39 -15.57 -22.02 1.62
C ALA A 39 -14.29 -21.45 2.27
N VAL A 40 -13.60 -22.27 3.11
CA VAL A 40 -12.33 -21.88 3.74
C VAL A 40 -11.22 -21.68 2.69
N GLN A 41 -11.12 -22.56 1.69
CA GLN A 41 -10.15 -22.42 0.62
C GLN A 41 -10.37 -21.13 -0.19
N ALA A 42 -11.62 -20.83 -0.57
CA ALA A 42 -11.95 -19.60 -1.27
C ALA A 42 -11.66 -18.34 -0.41
N TYR A 43 -11.93 -18.42 0.89
CA TYR A 43 -11.60 -17.34 1.83
C TYR A 43 -10.10 -17.11 1.93
N ASN A 44 -9.30 -18.17 2.08
CA ASN A 44 -7.85 -18.07 2.19
C ASN A 44 -7.24 -17.51 0.89
N ALA A 45 -7.64 -17.99 -0.27
CA ALA A 45 -7.17 -17.45 -1.56
C ALA A 45 -7.46 -15.94 -1.71
N ARG A 46 -8.62 -15.50 -1.23
CA ARG A 46 -8.95 -14.07 -1.18
C ARG A 46 -8.06 -13.30 -0.21
N GLN A 47 -7.79 -13.84 0.98
CA GLN A 47 -6.95 -13.21 1.99
C GLN A 47 -5.51 -13.06 1.51
N ASP A 48 -4.96 -14.08 0.88
CA ASP A 48 -3.58 -14.07 0.37
C ASP A 48 -3.36 -12.98 -0.68
N LEU A 49 -4.38 -12.65 -1.47
CA LEU A 49 -4.35 -11.56 -2.43
C LEU A 49 -4.55 -10.18 -1.78
N VAL A 50 -5.52 -10.06 -0.88
CA VAL A 50 -5.99 -8.77 -0.34
C VAL A 50 -5.09 -8.23 0.75
N LEU A 51 -4.59 -9.08 1.65
CA LEU A 51 -3.80 -8.63 2.79
C LEU A 51 -2.48 -7.95 2.40
N PRO A 52 -1.66 -8.47 1.47
CA PRO A 52 -0.46 -7.78 1.02
C PRO A 52 -0.77 -6.42 0.41
N ALA A 53 -1.79 -6.34 -0.44
CA ALA A 53 -2.19 -5.08 -1.07
C ALA A 53 -2.64 -4.04 -0.05
N LYS A 54 -3.48 -4.41 0.94
CA LYS A 54 -3.87 -3.51 2.03
C LYS A 54 -2.67 -3.01 2.83
N LYS A 55 -1.75 -3.91 3.18
CA LYS A 55 -0.54 -3.56 3.92
C LYS A 55 0.30 -2.53 3.15
N VAL A 56 0.43 -2.70 1.85
CA VAL A 56 1.20 -1.77 1.00
C VAL A 56 0.49 -0.42 0.90
N ILE A 57 -0.83 -0.37 0.71
CA ILE A 57 -1.59 0.88 0.70
C ILE A 57 -1.40 1.65 2.03
N GLU A 58 -1.51 0.96 3.16
CA GLU A 58 -1.31 1.57 4.46
C GLU A 58 0.13 2.06 4.66
N GLN A 59 1.11 1.30 4.17
CA GLN A 59 2.52 1.71 4.17
C GLN A 59 2.72 2.97 3.32
N MET A 60 2.23 3.01 2.08
CA MET A 60 2.29 4.20 1.22
C MET A 60 1.62 5.40 1.89
N ALA A 61 0.41 5.22 2.42
CA ALA A 61 -0.32 6.28 3.11
C ALA A 61 0.44 6.82 4.33
N ARG A 62 1.05 5.95 5.13
CA ARG A 62 1.88 6.35 6.26
C ARG A 62 3.12 7.12 5.81
N GLN A 63 3.82 6.67 4.76
CA GLN A 63 5.00 7.33 4.22
C GLN A 63 4.65 8.71 3.63
N ILE A 64 3.51 8.84 2.97
CA ILE A 64 2.99 10.12 2.48
C ILE A 64 2.67 11.07 3.64
N ARG A 65 2.01 10.59 4.70
CA ARG A 65 1.73 11.41 5.89
C ARG A 65 3.01 11.92 6.55
N CYS A 66 4.05 11.11 6.56
CA CYS A 66 5.36 11.41 7.12
C CYS A 66 6.34 12.00 6.10
N SER A 67 5.84 12.47 4.94
CA SER A 67 6.70 13.06 3.90
C SER A 67 7.39 14.32 4.41
N TYR A 68 8.67 14.41 4.05
CA TYR A 68 9.53 15.53 4.42
C TYR A 68 9.85 16.39 3.20
N ALA A 69 9.79 17.68 3.39
CA ALA A 69 10.32 18.66 2.46
C ALA A 69 10.94 19.83 3.23
N PRO A 70 12.11 20.30 2.84
CA PRO A 70 12.71 21.45 3.48
C PRO A 70 11.85 22.70 3.30
N SER A 71 11.89 23.61 4.27
CA SER A 71 11.23 24.91 4.13
C SER A 71 11.93 25.72 3.04
N ALA A 72 11.17 26.45 2.21
CA ALA A 72 11.73 27.31 1.17
C ALA A 72 12.76 28.32 1.71
N ASN A 73 12.63 28.72 2.99
CA ASN A 73 13.57 29.59 3.66
C ASN A 73 14.88 28.92 4.10
N SER A 74 14.90 27.59 4.21
CA SER A 74 16.09 26.84 4.60
C SER A 74 17.06 26.62 3.44
N ILE A 75 16.59 26.77 2.22
CA ILE A 75 17.40 26.58 1.00
C ILE A 75 18.26 27.83 0.72
N SER A 76 17.85 28.98 1.21
CA SER A 76 18.57 30.26 1.02
C SER A 76 19.77 30.45 1.96
N GLY A 77 20.00 29.57 2.96
CA GLY A 77 20.93 29.76 4.05
C GLY A 77 22.23 28.93 4.01
N SER A 78 22.40 28.02 3.08
CA SER A 78 23.65 27.23 2.98
C SER A 78 24.52 27.65 1.79
N THR A 79 24.97 28.92 1.81
CA THR A 79 26.17 29.33 1.06
C THR A 79 27.39 28.85 1.83
N SER A 80 27.80 27.59 1.66
CA SER A 80 29.21 27.22 1.86
C SER A 80 30.02 27.81 0.71
N PRO A 81 31.10 28.55 1.00
CA PRO A 81 31.98 29.06 -0.03
C PRO A 81 32.90 27.92 -0.51
N ALA A 82 32.48 27.21 -1.52
CA ALA A 82 33.37 26.28 -2.20
C ALA A 82 33.16 26.42 -3.72
N THR A 83 34.10 27.15 -4.30
CA THR A 83 34.59 27.02 -5.67
C THR A 83 33.57 27.16 -6.82
N GLN A 84 33.54 28.38 -7.35
CA GLN A 84 33.03 28.66 -8.68
C GLN A 84 33.78 27.83 -9.72
N THR A 85 33.17 26.85 -10.29
CA THR A 85 33.65 26.24 -11.54
C THR A 85 32.47 25.86 -12.40
N SER A 86 32.35 26.52 -13.55
CA SER A 86 31.57 26.21 -14.77
C SER A 86 30.08 26.02 -14.65
N LYS A 87 29.36 27.00 -15.13
CA LYS A 87 27.96 26.89 -15.61
C LYS A 87 27.84 25.76 -16.63
N THR A 88 27.20 24.69 -16.26
CA THR A 88 26.62 23.71 -17.18
C THR A 88 25.25 23.32 -16.62
N ASP A 89 24.26 23.19 -17.48
CA ASP A 89 22.79 23.07 -17.28
C ASP A 89 22.32 21.89 -16.40
N THR A 90 22.71 21.76 -15.13
CA THR A 90 22.33 20.60 -14.32
C THR A 90 22.13 20.88 -12.82
N GLU A 91 21.71 22.08 -12.41
CA GLU A 91 21.35 22.31 -11.01
C GLU A 91 19.83 22.46 -10.79
N LYS A 92 19.05 21.50 -11.24
CA LYS A 92 17.78 21.20 -10.57
C LYS A 92 18.17 20.48 -9.28
N GLY A 93 17.93 21.11 -8.12
CA GLY A 93 18.16 20.52 -6.81
C GLY A 93 17.47 19.16 -6.64
N PHE A 94 17.54 18.55 -5.46
CA PHE A 94 16.93 17.25 -5.21
C PHE A 94 15.41 17.33 -5.27
N ASN A 95 14.74 16.37 -5.97
CA ASN A 95 13.30 16.27 -6.05
C ASN A 95 12.75 15.49 -4.83
N TYR A 96 12.11 16.19 -3.89
CA TYR A 96 11.63 15.63 -2.63
C TYR A 96 10.31 14.86 -2.75
N PHE A 97 9.57 15.07 -3.84
CA PHE A 97 8.30 14.40 -4.07
C PHE A 97 7.95 14.38 -5.56
N SER A 98 7.74 13.19 -6.10
CA SER A 98 7.28 12.98 -7.47
C SER A 98 6.21 11.91 -7.53
N GLY A 99 5.17 12.15 -8.29
CA GLY A 99 4.08 11.20 -8.51
C GLY A 99 3.70 11.08 -9.97
N ASN A 100 3.54 9.84 -10.47
CA ASN A 100 3.14 9.51 -11.84
C ASN A 100 3.97 10.19 -12.93
N TRP A 101 5.29 10.32 -12.72
CA TRP A 101 6.13 11.13 -13.62
C TRP A 101 6.66 10.39 -14.84
N ASN A 102 6.60 9.07 -14.86
CA ASN A 102 7.12 8.28 -15.98
C ASN A 102 6.33 6.99 -16.20
N ASP A 103 5.42 7.05 -17.17
CA ASP A 103 4.57 5.91 -17.53
C ASP A 103 5.36 4.76 -18.20
N LYS A 104 6.50 5.08 -18.87
CA LYS A 104 7.36 4.08 -19.53
C LYS A 104 8.11 3.20 -18.53
N THR A 105 8.53 3.75 -17.40
CA THR A 105 9.25 3.02 -16.34
C THR A 105 8.31 2.43 -15.30
N GLY A 106 7.02 2.77 -15.33
CA GLY A 106 6.02 2.39 -14.32
C GLY A 106 6.24 3.04 -12.96
N SER A 107 7.06 4.08 -12.88
CA SER A 107 7.33 4.81 -11.62
C SER A 107 6.11 5.64 -11.22
N ILE A 108 5.49 5.29 -10.11
CA ILE A 108 4.23 5.90 -9.67
C ILE A 108 4.39 6.88 -8.50
N LEU A 109 5.38 6.66 -7.61
CA LEU A 109 5.59 7.50 -6.44
C LEU A 109 7.05 7.46 -6.00
N ARG A 110 7.63 8.62 -5.73
CA ARG A 110 8.93 8.80 -5.09
C ARG A 110 8.82 9.94 -4.08
N LEU A 111 9.28 9.72 -2.87
CA LEU A 111 9.24 10.77 -1.84
C LEU A 111 10.33 10.58 -0.79
N VAL A 112 10.63 11.66 -0.09
CA VAL A 112 11.44 11.62 1.14
C VAL A 112 10.49 11.59 2.34
N THR A 113 10.74 10.68 3.27
CA THR A 113 9.89 10.45 4.43
C THR A 113 10.69 10.16 5.69
N THR A 114 10.12 10.45 6.86
CA THR A 114 10.66 9.99 8.15
C THR A 114 10.18 8.58 8.51
N SER A 115 9.23 8.01 7.77
CA SER A 115 8.68 6.67 7.98
C SER A 115 9.31 5.66 7.03
N GLY A 116 10.50 5.18 7.37
CA GLY A 116 11.13 4.04 6.69
C GLY A 116 10.67 2.71 7.28
N ASN A 117 10.82 1.62 6.51
CA ASN A 117 10.71 0.26 7.03
C ASN A 117 12.04 -0.10 7.68
N SER A 118 12.04 -0.44 8.96
CA SER A 118 13.20 -0.98 9.66
C SER A 118 13.43 -2.43 9.23
N THR A 119 14.06 -2.62 8.10
CA THR A 119 14.70 -3.89 7.76
C THR A 119 16.14 -3.76 8.20
N GLY A 120 16.54 -4.43 9.28
CA GLY A 120 17.86 -4.57 9.92
C GLY A 120 19.10 -3.83 9.42
N GLN A 121 19.05 -3.25 8.25
CA GLN A 121 20.15 -2.59 7.54
C GLN A 121 20.09 -1.05 7.65
N TYR A 122 18.99 -0.47 8.13
CA TYR A 122 18.82 0.98 8.23
C TYR A 122 18.63 1.40 9.68
N ALA A 123 19.21 2.54 10.04
CA ALA A 123 18.96 3.14 11.34
C ALA A 123 17.44 3.33 11.58
N PRO A 124 16.95 3.07 12.79
CA PRO A 124 15.52 3.21 13.12
C PRO A 124 15.00 4.65 13.04
N SER A 125 15.87 5.63 12.89
CA SER A 125 15.55 7.05 12.80
C SER A 125 16.31 7.71 11.65
N GLY A 126 15.69 8.70 11.00
CA GLY A 126 16.29 9.48 9.94
C GLY A 126 15.33 9.76 8.79
N LEU A 127 15.89 10.31 7.72
CA LEU A 127 15.16 10.52 6.47
C LEU A 127 15.47 9.37 5.52
N PHE A 128 14.42 8.90 4.87
CA PHE A 128 14.49 7.84 3.87
C PHE A 128 13.94 8.35 2.55
N GLU A 129 14.60 8.00 1.49
CA GLU A 129 14.04 8.10 0.15
C GLU A 129 13.37 6.77 -0.18
N VAL A 130 12.10 6.84 -0.55
CA VAL A 130 11.30 5.68 -0.92
C VAL A 130 10.71 5.86 -2.31
N ALA A 131 10.61 4.77 -3.03
CA ALA A 131 10.00 4.77 -4.35
C ALA A 131 9.16 3.52 -4.59
N TYR A 132 8.13 3.70 -5.41
CA TYR A 132 7.22 2.67 -5.85
C TYR A 132 7.17 2.63 -7.38
N LYS A 133 7.22 1.42 -7.91
CA LYS A 133 7.13 1.14 -9.34
C LYS A 133 6.08 0.07 -9.58
N PHE A 134 5.18 0.29 -10.51
CA PHE A 134 4.17 -0.67 -10.91
C PHE A 134 4.45 -1.20 -12.30
N ASP A 135 4.56 -2.50 -12.44
CA ASP A 135 4.66 -3.17 -13.74
C ASP A 135 3.26 -3.63 -14.17
N LYS A 136 2.72 -2.94 -15.15
CA LYS A 136 1.38 -3.22 -15.70
C LYS A 136 1.29 -4.60 -16.37
N ASN A 137 2.40 -5.15 -16.86
CA ASN A 137 2.41 -6.42 -17.58
C ASN A 137 2.32 -7.61 -16.63
N THR A 138 3.00 -7.51 -15.49
CA THR A 138 3.04 -8.58 -14.48
C THR A 138 2.05 -8.37 -13.34
N GLY A 139 1.48 -7.16 -13.22
CA GLY A 139 0.61 -6.82 -12.09
C GLY A 139 1.32 -6.74 -10.75
N ILE A 140 2.65 -6.52 -10.78
CA ILE A 140 3.49 -6.50 -9.57
C ILE A 140 3.84 -5.05 -9.20
N LEU A 141 3.65 -4.72 -7.93
CA LEU A 141 4.12 -3.49 -7.34
C LEU A 141 5.47 -3.72 -6.65
N PHE A 142 6.44 -2.92 -7.04
CA PHE A 142 7.79 -2.93 -6.48
C PHE A 142 8.01 -1.73 -5.58
N TYR A 143 8.87 -1.92 -4.60
CA TYR A 143 9.29 -0.93 -3.62
C TYR A 143 10.80 -0.89 -3.51
N ASP A 144 11.36 0.32 -3.40
CA ASP A 144 12.75 0.57 -3.04
C ASP A 144 12.83 1.58 -1.91
N GLN A 145 13.81 1.40 -1.02
CA GLN A 145 14.09 2.30 0.09
C GLN A 145 15.58 2.40 0.30
N ARG A 146 16.04 3.63 0.49
CA ARG A 146 17.41 3.92 0.91
C ARG A 146 17.43 5.04 1.94
N GLN A 147 18.52 5.15 2.68
CA GLN A 147 18.74 6.32 3.52
C GLN A 147 18.89 7.55 2.62
N PHE A 148 18.22 8.62 3.00
CA PHE A 148 18.23 9.85 2.22
C PHE A 148 19.63 10.48 2.17
N ALA A 149 20.11 10.75 0.97
CA ALA A 149 21.32 11.51 0.70
C ALA A 149 21.03 12.52 -0.42
N PRO A 150 21.14 13.83 -0.19
CA PRO A 150 20.71 14.85 -1.14
C PRO A 150 21.51 14.90 -2.44
N VAL A 151 22.61 14.17 -2.55
CA VAL A 151 23.52 14.15 -3.70
C VAL A 151 23.22 12.99 -4.68
N SER A 152 22.37 12.07 -4.32
CA SER A 152 22.14 10.86 -5.12
C SER A 152 21.17 11.13 -6.27
N LYS A 153 21.66 11.04 -7.51
CA LYS A 153 20.88 11.30 -8.73
C LYS A 153 19.92 10.17 -9.13
N ASP A 154 20.23 8.93 -8.83
CA ASP A 154 19.44 7.78 -9.30
C ASP A 154 19.14 6.77 -8.19
N LEU A 155 17.90 6.26 -8.18
CA LEU A 155 17.54 5.06 -7.47
C LEU A 155 18.17 3.88 -8.23
N ASN A 156 19.36 3.45 -7.79
CA ASN A 156 19.98 2.21 -8.28
C ASN A 156 19.20 1.03 -7.70
N GLY A 157 18.09 0.76 -8.33
CA GLY A 157 17.08 -0.22 -8.19
C GLY A 157 17.31 -1.49 -7.38
N ASN A 158 17.31 -1.42 -6.06
CA ASN A 158 17.11 -2.61 -5.23
C ASN A 158 15.60 -2.87 -5.07
N TRP A 159 14.92 -3.01 -6.22
CA TRP A 159 13.48 -3.17 -6.30
C TRP A 159 13.04 -4.51 -5.70
N ARG A 160 12.16 -4.47 -4.71
CA ARG A 160 11.57 -5.64 -4.07
C ARG A 160 10.08 -5.72 -4.38
N PRO A 161 9.55 -6.87 -4.80
CA PRO A 161 8.11 -7.03 -4.96
C PRO A 161 7.43 -6.92 -3.58
N VAL A 162 6.33 -6.17 -3.50
CA VAL A 162 5.59 -5.93 -2.25
C VAL A 162 4.11 -6.28 -2.34
N ALA A 163 3.56 -6.35 -3.55
CA ALA A 163 2.22 -6.86 -3.81
C ALA A 163 2.12 -7.35 -5.25
N GLU A 164 1.30 -8.39 -5.45
CA GLU A 164 1.03 -9.03 -6.74
C GLU A 164 -0.48 -9.06 -7.01
N GLY A 165 -0.87 -9.42 -8.23
CA GLY A 165 -2.27 -9.51 -8.61
C GLY A 165 -2.98 -8.16 -8.72
N ILE A 166 -2.21 -7.09 -8.96
CA ILE A 166 -2.75 -5.75 -9.14
C ILE A 166 -3.14 -5.56 -10.62
N ASP A 167 -4.43 -5.30 -10.87
CA ASP A 167 -4.96 -4.94 -12.18
C ASP A 167 -4.65 -3.47 -12.51
N LYS A 168 -4.84 -2.60 -11.49
CA LYS A 168 -4.64 -1.16 -11.65
C LYS A 168 -4.22 -0.52 -10.33
N ILE A 169 -3.29 0.44 -10.42
CA ILE A 169 -3.00 1.40 -9.36
C ILE A 169 -3.10 2.82 -9.92
N ALA A 170 -3.77 3.70 -9.18
CA ALA A 170 -3.91 5.10 -9.55
C ALA A 170 -3.63 6.00 -8.35
N LEU A 171 -2.82 7.04 -8.57
CA LEU A 171 -2.54 8.08 -7.61
C LEU A 171 -3.08 9.41 -8.14
N LYS A 172 -3.69 10.20 -7.26
CA LYS A 172 -4.11 11.57 -7.53
C LYS A 172 -3.61 12.48 -6.42
N PHE A 173 -3.22 13.69 -6.77
CA PHE A 173 -2.54 14.63 -5.87
C PHE A 173 -3.39 15.90 -5.74
N PHE A 174 -3.70 16.31 -4.52
CA PHE A 174 -4.51 17.48 -4.25
C PHE A 174 -3.62 18.69 -3.95
N ASP A 175 -3.78 19.76 -4.73
CA ASP A 175 -3.01 21.00 -4.61
C ASP A 175 -3.63 22.01 -3.64
N GLY A 176 -4.82 21.73 -3.11
CA GLY A 176 -5.65 22.61 -2.27
C GLY A 176 -6.85 23.20 -3.02
N LYS A 177 -6.96 22.97 -4.32
CA LYS A 177 -8.07 23.41 -5.16
C LYS A 177 -8.60 22.30 -6.05
N THR A 178 -7.68 21.58 -6.71
CA THR A 178 -8.00 20.54 -7.70
C THR A 178 -7.14 19.29 -7.50
N TRP A 179 -7.65 18.16 -7.97
CA TRP A 179 -6.92 16.90 -8.02
C TRP A 179 -6.12 16.81 -9.31
N GLN A 180 -4.80 16.66 -9.18
CA GLN A 180 -3.84 16.51 -10.27
C GLN A 180 -3.53 15.03 -10.51
N GLN A 181 -3.28 14.65 -11.77
CA GLN A 181 -2.93 13.28 -12.14
C GLN A 181 -1.44 12.97 -11.90
N SER A 182 -0.59 13.99 -11.89
CA SER A 182 0.84 13.89 -11.64
C SER A 182 1.30 14.99 -10.71
N TRP A 183 2.45 14.78 -10.08
CA TRP A 183 3.06 15.76 -9.20
C TRP A 183 4.56 15.77 -9.40
N ASP A 184 5.12 16.95 -9.59
CA ASP A 184 6.55 17.19 -9.57
C ASP A 184 6.88 18.31 -8.60
N TRP A 185 7.86 18.08 -7.76
CA TRP A 185 8.28 19.01 -6.72
C TRP A 185 8.65 20.38 -7.27
N PHE A 186 9.36 20.43 -8.41
CA PHE A 186 9.81 21.70 -9.01
C PHE A 186 8.67 22.43 -9.69
N ASP A 187 7.82 21.73 -10.42
CA ASP A 187 6.69 22.31 -11.13
C ASP A 187 5.66 22.90 -10.15
N GLN A 188 5.55 22.29 -8.97
CA GLN A 188 4.65 22.72 -7.89
C GLN A 188 5.28 23.75 -6.92
N LYS A 189 6.26 24.53 -7.39
CA LYS A 189 6.93 25.58 -6.60
C LYS A 189 7.51 25.05 -5.28
N GLN A 190 8.09 23.89 -5.32
CA GLN A 190 8.71 23.21 -4.16
C GLN A 190 7.71 22.99 -3.02
N ARG A 191 6.53 22.47 -3.34
CA ARG A 191 5.48 22.16 -2.37
C ARG A 191 5.11 20.69 -2.43
N LEU A 192 4.77 20.13 -1.26
CA LEU A 192 4.11 18.83 -1.16
C LEU A 192 2.63 18.96 -1.53
N PRO A 193 2.01 17.91 -2.09
CA PRO A 193 0.55 17.86 -2.20
C PRO A 193 -0.07 17.90 -0.81
N ILE A 194 -1.25 18.48 -0.67
CA ILE A 194 -1.98 18.51 0.60
C ILE A 194 -2.51 17.13 0.95
N ALA A 195 -2.97 16.41 -0.07
CA ALA A 195 -3.47 15.05 0.06
C ALA A 195 -3.12 14.23 -1.19
N VAL A 196 -2.99 12.93 -1.00
CA VAL A 196 -2.82 11.96 -2.08
C VAL A 196 -3.89 10.89 -1.94
N SER A 197 -4.70 10.69 -2.98
CA SER A 197 -5.60 9.54 -3.09
C SER A 197 -4.83 8.39 -3.72
N ILE A 198 -4.95 7.21 -3.12
CA ILE A 198 -4.35 5.95 -3.56
C ILE A 198 -5.49 4.99 -3.84
N GLU A 199 -5.63 4.57 -5.08
CA GLU A 199 -6.62 3.60 -5.52
C GLU A 199 -5.91 2.37 -6.08
N ILE A 200 -6.24 1.17 -5.58
CA ILE A 200 -5.74 -0.10 -6.11
C ILE A 200 -6.92 -0.99 -6.45
N THR A 201 -6.88 -1.58 -7.64
CA THR A 201 -7.78 -2.63 -8.09
C THR A 201 -7.01 -3.93 -8.19
N LEU A 202 -7.49 -4.98 -7.53
CA LEU A 202 -6.93 -6.32 -7.55
C LEU A 202 -7.81 -7.21 -8.42
N GLN A 203 -7.17 -8.11 -9.16
CA GLN A 203 -7.87 -9.15 -9.91
C GLN A 203 -7.79 -10.47 -9.14
N GLY A 204 -8.93 -10.89 -8.60
CA GLY A 204 -9.09 -12.19 -7.94
C GLY A 204 -9.47 -13.29 -8.93
N GLU A 205 -9.66 -14.49 -8.40
CA GLU A 205 -10.17 -15.63 -9.16
C GLU A 205 -11.55 -15.33 -9.75
N HIS A 206 -11.90 -16.03 -10.83
CA HIS A 206 -13.20 -15.86 -11.53
C HIS A 206 -13.51 -14.44 -12.00
N ASN A 207 -12.45 -13.66 -12.29
CA ASN A 207 -12.56 -12.26 -12.75
C ASN A 207 -13.25 -11.31 -11.75
N ILE A 208 -13.23 -11.65 -10.45
CA ILE A 208 -13.75 -10.80 -9.38
C ILE A 208 -12.73 -9.70 -9.11
N ARG A 209 -13.17 -8.44 -9.11
CA ARG A 209 -12.32 -7.28 -8.81
C ARG A 209 -12.56 -6.78 -7.40
N TYR A 210 -11.46 -6.49 -6.70
CA TYR A 210 -11.49 -5.85 -5.38
C TYR A 210 -10.85 -4.47 -5.50
N GLN A 211 -11.59 -3.44 -5.13
CA GLN A 211 -11.10 -2.07 -5.18
C GLN A 211 -10.91 -1.53 -3.76
N TYR A 212 -9.76 -0.91 -3.53
CA TYR A 212 -9.41 -0.26 -2.28
C TYR A 212 -8.94 1.16 -2.56
N GLU A 213 -9.47 2.10 -1.80
CA GLU A 213 -9.10 3.51 -1.88
C GLU A 213 -8.77 4.03 -0.48
N THR A 214 -7.76 4.89 -0.40
CA THR A 214 -7.43 5.65 0.80
C THR A 214 -6.91 7.03 0.42
N VAL A 215 -7.10 7.99 1.33
CA VAL A 215 -6.56 9.35 1.18
C VAL A 215 -5.57 9.62 2.30
N ALA A 216 -4.35 9.98 1.94
CA ALA A 216 -3.30 10.36 2.87
C ALA A 216 -3.06 11.87 2.80
N PHE A 217 -3.18 12.56 3.95
CA PHE A 217 -2.86 13.98 4.08
C PHE A 217 -1.39 14.15 4.46
N THR A 218 -0.68 15.08 3.84
CA THR A 218 0.71 15.38 4.20
C THR A 218 0.72 16.36 5.38
N TRP A 219 1.42 15.99 6.45
CA TRP A 219 1.46 16.80 7.68
C TRP A 219 2.09 18.19 7.46
N SER A 220 3.20 18.26 6.73
CA SER A 220 3.91 19.52 6.47
C SER A 220 3.11 20.54 5.64
N ALA A 221 2.18 20.07 4.81
CA ALA A 221 1.31 20.96 4.04
C ALA A 221 0.22 21.58 4.90
N GLN A 222 -0.32 20.85 5.88
CA GLN A 222 -1.33 21.35 6.81
C GLN A 222 -0.76 22.46 7.72
N THR A 223 0.42 22.29 8.25
CA THR A 223 1.07 23.27 9.12
C THR A 223 1.27 24.60 8.42
N ARG A 224 1.71 24.59 7.15
CA ARG A 224 1.91 25.82 6.35
C ARG A 224 0.60 26.56 6.04
N GLN A 225 -0.51 25.85 5.85
CA GLN A 225 -1.81 26.52 5.63
C GLN A 225 -2.32 27.22 6.89
N THR A 226 -2.09 26.62 8.05
CA THR A 226 -2.48 27.21 9.34
C THR A 226 -1.66 28.47 9.63
N GLU A 227 -0.34 28.41 9.44
CA GLU A 227 0.56 29.55 9.60
C GLU A 227 0.24 30.69 8.62
N SER A 228 0.00 30.41 7.34
CA SER A 228 -0.36 31.42 6.35
C SER A 228 -1.68 32.09 6.65
N LYS A 229 -2.68 31.37 7.17
CA LYS A 229 -3.96 31.95 7.62
C LYS A 229 -3.79 32.81 8.87
N GLN A 230 -3.00 32.39 9.84
CA GLN A 230 -2.71 33.17 11.06
C GLN A 230 -1.96 34.46 10.74
N LEU A 231 -0.94 34.41 9.86
CA LEU A 231 -0.23 35.61 9.40
C LEU A 231 -1.10 36.57 8.59
N ALA A 232 -2.02 36.06 7.76
CA ALA A 232 -2.97 36.87 7.02
C ALA A 232 -3.99 37.56 7.94
N THR A 233 -4.38 36.92 9.05
CA THR A 233 -5.29 37.49 10.05
C THR A 233 -4.59 38.52 10.90
N ALA A 234 -3.33 38.30 11.31
CA ALA A 234 -2.54 39.23 12.09
C ALA A 234 -2.16 40.54 11.32
N ARG A 235 -2.11 40.49 9.98
CA ARG A 235 -1.86 41.67 9.15
C ARG A 235 -3.10 42.57 8.93
N LYS A 236 -4.29 42.10 9.34
CA LYS A 236 -5.56 42.84 9.19
C LYS A 236 -6.01 43.52 10.50
N GLN A 237 -5.27 43.34 11.60
CA GLN A 237 -5.38 44.10 12.84
C GLN A 237 -4.27 45.16 12.92
#